data_8e25a2774b3ea15ad53e5069940c15de
#
_entry.id   8e25a2774b3ea15ad53e5069940c15de
#
_cell.length_a   1.000
_cell.length_b   1.000
_cell.length_c   1.000
_cell.angle_alpha   90.00
_cell.angle_beta   90.00
_cell.angle_gamma   90.00
#
_symmetry.space_group_name_H-M   'P 1'
#
loop_
_entity.id
_entity.type
_entity.pdbx_description
1 polymer ?
#
loop_
_entity_poly.entity_id
_entity_poly.type
_entity_poly.pdbx_seq_one_letter_code
_entity_poly.pdbx_strand_id
1 'polypeptide(L)'
;MHIAIAGNIGSGKTTLTSLLSKHYGWDAHYEDVDDNPYLNDFYKDMQRWSFNLQVYFMKSRFGQVQKIHNGDKNVIQDRTIYEDAFIFAPNLHAMGLMSTRDFDNYSSLFNLMNAFIPAPNLLIYLRSSVPNLVEQIQKRGRDYENSIRLDYLNRLN
;
A
#
# COMPACT_ATOMS: atom_id res chain seq x y z
N MET A 1 -16.37 -1.91 13.05
CA MET A 1 -16.07 -2.84 11.94
C MET A 1 -14.98 -2.22 11.08
N HIS A 2 -13.97 -3.02 10.66
CA HIS A 2 -12.87 -2.57 9.81
C HIS A 2 -12.88 -3.38 8.51
N ILE A 3 -13.14 -2.71 7.38
CA ILE A 3 -13.04 -3.28 6.03
C ILE A 3 -11.78 -2.73 5.38
N ALA A 4 -10.95 -3.61 4.84
CA ALA A 4 -9.75 -3.25 4.10
C ALA A 4 -9.91 -3.56 2.60
N ILE A 5 -9.41 -2.67 1.75
CA ILE A 5 -9.45 -2.84 0.30
C ILE A 5 -8.01 -3.00 -0.20
N ALA A 6 -7.72 -4.16 -0.77
CA ALA A 6 -6.43 -4.53 -1.31
C ALA A 6 -6.45 -4.63 -2.84
N GLY A 7 -5.30 -4.54 -3.46
CA GLY A 7 -5.14 -4.68 -4.91
C GLY A 7 -3.96 -3.89 -5.46
N ASN A 8 -3.58 -4.15 -6.70
CA ASN A 8 -2.43 -3.54 -7.34
C ASN A 8 -2.59 -2.00 -7.52
N ILE A 9 -1.51 -1.32 -7.87
CA ILE A 9 -1.50 0.10 -8.24
C ILE A 9 -2.46 0.28 -9.44
N GLY A 10 -3.36 1.27 -9.35
CA GLY A 10 -4.36 1.52 -10.41
C GLY A 10 -5.60 0.64 -10.39
N SER A 11 -5.76 -0.29 -9.43
CA SER A 11 -6.91 -1.22 -9.40
C SER A 11 -8.25 -0.61 -8.95
N GLY A 12 -8.29 0.68 -8.60
CA GLY A 12 -9.53 1.36 -8.20
C GLY A 12 -9.84 1.32 -6.69
N LYS A 13 -8.89 0.95 -5.83
CA LYS A 13 -9.07 0.89 -4.38
C LYS A 13 -9.64 2.19 -3.79
N THR A 14 -9.01 3.31 -4.08
CA THR A 14 -9.40 4.64 -3.58
C THR A 14 -10.83 5.01 -4.00
N THR A 15 -11.21 4.68 -5.23
CA THR A 15 -12.57 4.89 -5.72
C THR A 15 -13.58 4.06 -4.95
N LEU A 16 -13.30 2.75 -4.78
CA LEU A 16 -14.19 1.86 -4.02
C LEU A 16 -14.28 2.27 -2.55
N THR A 17 -13.15 2.63 -1.92
CA THR A 17 -13.12 3.16 -0.55
C THR A 17 -14.05 4.37 -0.39
N SER A 18 -13.95 5.34 -1.32
CA SER A 18 -14.82 6.54 -1.31
C SER A 18 -16.29 6.20 -1.50
N LEU A 19 -16.62 5.29 -2.43
CA LEU A 19 -18.00 4.89 -2.69
C LEU A 19 -18.63 4.18 -1.49
N LEU A 20 -17.93 3.23 -0.89
CA LEU A 20 -18.41 2.49 0.28
C LEU A 20 -18.52 3.41 1.51
N SER A 21 -17.53 4.27 1.73
CA SER A 21 -17.56 5.26 2.81
C SER A 21 -18.82 6.15 2.71
N LYS A 22 -19.10 6.68 1.54
CA LYS A 22 -20.30 7.50 1.30
C LYS A 22 -21.61 6.72 1.45
N HIS A 23 -21.63 5.47 0.95
CA HIS A 23 -22.84 4.65 0.99
C HIS A 23 -23.24 4.25 2.42
N TYR A 24 -22.25 3.86 3.24
CA TYR A 24 -22.50 3.40 4.62
C TYR A 24 -22.35 4.49 5.68
N GLY A 25 -21.85 5.67 5.33
CA GLY A 25 -21.52 6.74 6.28
C GLY A 25 -20.35 6.36 7.21
N TRP A 26 -19.40 5.55 6.73
CA TRP A 26 -18.24 5.08 7.47
C TRP A 26 -17.02 5.96 7.22
N ASP A 27 -16.11 6.02 8.19
CA ASP A 27 -14.85 6.75 8.01
C ASP A 27 -13.96 6.07 6.97
N ALA A 28 -13.33 6.86 6.10
CA ALA A 28 -12.37 6.39 5.11
C ALA A 28 -10.94 6.73 5.51
N HIS A 29 -10.05 5.74 5.48
CA HIS A 29 -8.62 5.94 5.66
C HIS A 29 -7.90 5.66 4.34
N TYR A 30 -7.34 6.69 3.75
CA TYR A 30 -6.63 6.62 2.47
C TYR A 30 -5.13 6.40 2.65
N GLU A 31 -4.49 5.96 1.57
CA GLU A 31 -3.05 5.85 1.48
C GLU A 31 -2.40 7.24 1.58
N ASP A 32 -1.36 7.35 2.41
CA ASP A 32 -0.60 8.58 2.61
C ASP A 32 0.44 8.73 1.49
N VAL A 33 0.00 9.26 0.35
CA VAL A 33 0.84 9.44 -0.84
C VAL A 33 1.24 10.90 -1.07
N ASP A 34 0.38 11.85 -0.72
CA ASP A 34 0.58 13.26 -1.06
C ASP A 34 1.71 13.89 -0.23
N ASP A 35 1.81 13.51 1.05
CA ASP A 35 2.85 14.00 1.98
C ASP A 35 4.03 13.00 2.12
N ASN A 36 4.14 12.00 1.25
CA ASN A 36 5.19 10.99 1.32
C ASN A 36 6.52 11.54 0.79
N PRO A 37 7.55 11.73 1.65
CA PRO A 37 8.80 12.36 1.24
C PRO A 37 9.69 11.48 0.35
N TYR A 38 9.40 10.17 0.24
CA TYR A 38 10.22 9.21 -0.50
C TYR A 38 9.63 8.79 -1.84
N LEU A 39 8.32 8.98 -2.05
CA LEU A 39 7.62 8.34 -3.16
C LEU A 39 8.13 8.83 -4.53
N ASN A 40 8.35 10.13 -4.68
CA ASN A 40 8.88 10.71 -5.91
C ASN A 40 10.32 10.25 -6.20
N ASP A 41 11.17 10.21 -5.17
CA ASP A 41 12.56 9.77 -5.30
C ASP A 41 12.65 8.26 -5.54
N PHE A 42 11.76 7.49 -4.96
CA PHE A 42 11.68 6.05 -5.19
C PHE A 42 11.46 5.71 -6.67
N TYR A 43 10.56 6.37 -7.37
CA TYR A 43 10.35 6.11 -8.80
C TYR A 43 11.51 6.56 -9.69
N LYS A 44 12.37 7.48 -9.22
CA LYS A 44 13.60 7.87 -9.91
C LYS A 44 14.76 6.90 -9.68
N ASP A 45 14.87 6.38 -8.45
CA ASP A 45 15.91 5.43 -8.04
C ASP A 45 15.35 4.44 -7.02
N MET A 46 14.71 3.38 -7.55
CA MET A 46 14.05 2.37 -6.72
C MET A 46 15.03 1.64 -5.81
N GLN A 47 16.26 1.35 -6.28
CA GLN A 47 17.25 0.64 -5.48
C GLN A 47 17.69 1.46 -4.26
N ARG A 48 17.88 2.77 -4.44
CA ARG A 48 18.30 3.65 -3.34
C ARG A 48 17.20 3.83 -2.30
N TRP A 49 15.94 3.92 -2.71
CA TRP A 49 14.85 4.38 -1.86
C TRP A 49 13.84 3.33 -1.44
N SER A 50 13.96 2.07 -1.92
CA SER A 50 13.01 0.99 -1.61
C SER A 50 12.84 0.76 -0.10
N PHE A 51 13.92 0.61 0.63
CA PHE A 51 13.86 0.38 2.08
C PHE A 51 13.21 1.57 2.82
N ASN A 52 13.64 2.78 2.51
CA ASN A 52 13.12 3.99 3.14
C ASN A 52 11.62 4.16 2.91
N LEU A 53 11.16 3.95 1.66
CA LEU A 53 9.75 4.02 1.31
C LEU A 53 8.92 2.96 2.03
N GLN A 54 9.39 1.71 2.06
CA GLN A 54 8.66 0.62 2.70
C GLN A 54 8.56 0.82 4.23
N VAL A 55 9.60 1.32 4.88
CA VAL A 55 9.56 1.67 6.31
C VAL A 55 8.59 2.84 6.55
N TYR A 56 8.56 3.84 5.69
CA TYR A 56 7.62 4.95 5.79
C TYR A 56 6.16 4.46 5.70
N PHE A 57 5.84 3.63 4.71
CA PHE A 57 4.50 3.06 4.58
C PHE A 57 4.13 2.18 5.78
N MET A 58 5.04 1.34 6.25
CA MET A 58 4.81 0.50 7.44
C MET A 58 4.45 1.36 8.65
N LYS A 59 5.22 2.43 8.92
CA LYS A 59 4.95 3.39 10.01
C LYS A 59 3.57 4.04 9.85
N SER A 60 3.27 4.55 8.66
CA SER A 60 2.00 5.26 8.38
C SER A 60 0.80 4.33 8.57
N ARG A 61 0.85 3.12 8.00
CA ARG A 61 -0.24 2.14 8.12
C ARG A 61 -0.39 1.57 9.53
N PHE A 62 0.71 1.34 10.23
CA PHE A 62 0.65 0.96 11.64
C PHE A 62 -0.09 2.02 12.47
N GLY A 63 0.23 3.29 12.27
CA GLY A 63 -0.47 4.39 12.92
C GLY A 63 -1.96 4.46 12.56
N GLN A 64 -2.32 4.18 11.29
CA GLN A 64 -3.72 4.09 10.88
C GLN A 64 -4.46 2.94 11.58
N VAL A 65 -3.88 1.73 11.61
CA VAL A 65 -4.50 0.57 12.26
C VAL A 65 -4.68 0.79 13.76
N GLN A 66 -3.70 1.43 14.42
CA GLN A 66 -3.84 1.80 15.84
C GLN A 66 -5.01 2.78 16.07
N LYS A 67 -5.19 3.78 15.20
CA LYS A 67 -6.33 4.71 15.27
C LYS A 67 -7.65 3.98 15.03
N ILE A 68 -7.72 3.07 14.05
CA ILE A 68 -8.91 2.27 13.75
C ILE A 68 -9.27 1.38 14.96
N HIS A 69 -8.27 0.71 15.54
CA HIS A 69 -8.49 -0.21 16.67
C HIS A 69 -8.94 0.50 17.94
N ASN A 70 -8.38 1.67 18.22
CA ASN A 70 -8.70 2.46 19.41
C ASN A 70 -9.97 3.33 19.24
N GLY A 71 -10.51 3.39 18.02
CA GLY A 71 -11.74 4.11 17.71
C GLY A 71 -12.99 3.22 17.85
N ASP A 72 -14.13 3.87 17.91
CA ASP A 72 -15.46 3.23 18.00
C ASP A 72 -16.23 3.18 16.68
N LYS A 73 -15.65 3.80 15.63
CA LYS A 73 -16.30 3.94 14.32
C LYS A 73 -16.04 2.74 13.41
N ASN A 74 -16.95 2.56 12.46
CA ASN A 74 -16.73 1.68 11.33
C ASN A 74 -15.83 2.37 10.30
N VAL A 75 -14.84 1.64 9.76
CA VAL A 75 -13.81 2.19 8.90
C VAL A 75 -13.63 1.36 7.63
N ILE A 76 -13.37 2.05 6.52
CA ILE A 76 -12.91 1.47 5.27
C ILE A 76 -11.49 1.98 5.01
N GLN A 77 -10.55 1.05 4.89
CA GLN A 77 -9.12 1.35 4.69
C GLN A 77 -8.68 1.03 3.26
N ASP A 78 -8.10 2.02 2.57
CA ASP A 78 -7.44 1.85 1.27
C ASP A 78 -6.02 1.36 1.49
N ARG A 79 -5.76 0.10 1.18
CA ARG A 79 -4.51 -0.64 1.33
C ARG A 79 -4.12 -0.92 2.79
N THR A 80 -3.55 -2.07 3.01
CA THR A 80 -3.16 -2.57 4.33
C THR A 80 -1.65 -2.64 4.50
N ILE A 81 -1.19 -2.72 5.73
CA ILE A 81 0.21 -3.00 6.08
C ILE A 81 0.65 -4.39 5.58
N TYR A 82 -0.27 -5.33 5.43
CA TYR A 82 0.00 -6.69 4.94
C TYR A 82 0.44 -6.71 3.48
N GLU A 83 -0.11 -5.83 2.63
CA GLU A 83 0.33 -5.71 1.23
C GLU A 83 1.77 -5.20 1.14
N ASP A 84 2.16 -4.25 2.00
CA ASP A 84 3.55 -3.77 2.06
C ASP A 84 4.49 -4.91 2.46
N ALA A 85 4.14 -5.66 3.52
CA ALA A 85 5.00 -6.70 4.09
C ALA A 85 5.08 -7.98 3.24
N PHE A 86 3.98 -8.39 2.60
CA PHE A 86 3.89 -9.68 1.91
C PHE A 86 3.93 -9.58 0.39
N ILE A 87 3.77 -8.39 -0.19
CA ILE A 87 3.76 -8.20 -1.63
C ILE A 87 4.83 -7.19 -2.07
N PHE A 88 4.79 -5.95 -1.58
CA PHE A 88 5.70 -4.91 -2.06
C PHE A 88 7.15 -5.13 -1.67
N ALA A 89 7.44 -5.30 -0.39
CA ALA A 89 8.81 -5.50 0.08
C ALA A 89 9.45 -6.79 -0.45
N PRO A 90 8.78 -7.97 -0.44
CA PRO A 90 9.31 -9.18 -1.06
C PRO A 90 9.56 -9.02 -2.56
N ASN A 91 8.68 -8.32 -3.28
CA ASN A 91 8.86 -8.07 -4.72
C ASN A 91 10.09 -7.20 -4.99
N LEU A 92 10.29 -6.13 -4.23
CA LEU A 92 11.46 -5.26 -4.34
C LEU A 92 12.76 -6.03 -4.04
N HIS A 93 12.75 -6.91 -3.03
CA HIS A 93 13.87 -7.79 -2.73
C HIS A 93 14.14 -8.77 -3.89
N ALA A 94 13.11 -9.46 -4.40
CA ALA A 94 13.25 -10.41 -5.51
C ALA A 94 13.71 -9.76 -6.82
N MET A 95 13.46 -8.46 -7.01
CA MET A 95 13.96 -7.67 -8.14
C MET A 95 15.38 -7.14 -7.93
N GLY A 96 16.02 -7.40 -6.79
CA GLY A 96 17.33 -6.83 -6.44
C GLY A 96 17.33 -5.35 -6.10
N LEU A 97 16.14 -4.77 -5.88
CA LEU A 97 15.94 -3.34 -5.55
C LEU A 97 15.96 -3.07 -4.04
N MET A 98 15.96 -4.12 -3.23
CA MET A 98 16.18 -4.09 -1.77
C MET A 98 17.18 -5.17 -1.41
N SER A 99 18.21 -4.82 -0.64
CA SER A 99 19.22 -5.80 -0.21
C SER A 99 18.61 -6.84 0.72
N THR A 100 19.20 -8.04 0.78
CA THR A 100 18.78 -9.09 1.73
C THR A 100 18.83 -8.57 3.17
N ARG A 101 19.90 -7.87 3.53
CA ARG A 101 20.06 -7.29 4.88
C ARG A 101 18.90 -6.32 5.22
N ASP A 102 18.53 -5.46 4.28
CA ASP A 102 17.46 -4.48 4.49
C ASP A 102 16.09 -5.15 4.52
N PHE A 103 15.88 -6.15 3.67
CA PHE A 103 14.65 -6.94 3.66
C PHE A 103 14.46 -7.74 4.96
N ASP A 104 15.52 -8.37 5.47
CA ASP A 104 15.49 -9.11 6.74
C ASP A 104 15.19 -8.18 7.92
N ASN A 105 15.79 -6.98 7.93
CA ASN A 105 15.54 -5.97 8.94
C ASN A 105 14.09 -5.45 8.87
N TYR A 106 13.59 -5.16 7.68
CA TYR A 106 12.20 -4.76 7.44
C TYR A 106 11.21 -5.84 7.93
N SER A 107 11.44 -7.10 7.55
CA SER A 107 10.57 -8.23 7.91
C SER A 107 10.56 -8.48 9.41
N SER A 108 11.72 -8.37 10.06
CA SER A 108 11.84 -8.49 11.52
C SER A 108 11.04 -7.38 12.23
N LEU A 109 11.15 -6.14 11.76
CA LEU A 109 10.40 -5.02 12.31
C LEU A 109 8.89 -5.21 12.12
N PHE A 110 8.45 -5.62 10.93
CA PHE A 110 7.04 -5.92 10.67
C PHE A 110 6.51 -7.01 11.62
N ASN A 111 7.26 -8.10 11.81
CA ASN A 111 6.84 -9.20 12.70
C ASN A 111 6.65 -8.73 14.16
N LEU A 112 7.52 -7.85 14.64
CA LEU A 112 7.36 -7.26 15.98
C LEU A 112 6.10 -6.39 16.06
N MET A 113 5.86 -5.56 15.04
CA MET A 113 4.71 -4.66 15.00
C MET A 113 3.39 -5.42 14.80
N ASN A 114 3.40 -6.51 14.02
CA ASN A 114 2.22 -7.30 13.72
C ASN A 114 1.55 -7.92 14.97
N ALA A 115 2.32 -8.15 16.03
CA ALA A 115 1.78 -8.62 17.30
C ALA A 115 0.81 -7.62 17.98
N PHE A 116 0.84 -6.36 17.57
CA PHE A 116 0.04 -5.26 18.14
C PHE A 116 -1.07 -4.75 17.22
N ILE A 117 -1.26 -5.38 16.05
CA ILE A 117 -2.28 -4.96 15.08
C ILE A 117 -3.31 -6.06 14.85
N PRO A 118 -4.60 -5.75 15.08
CA PRO A 118 -5.66 -6.68 14.71
C PRO A 118 -5.84 -6.72 13.19
N ALA A 119 -6.18 -7.91 12.69
CA ALA A 119 -6.57 -8.07 11.30
C ALA A 119 -7.90 -7.33 11.01
N PRO A 120 -8.13 -6.86 9.77
CA PRO A 120 -9.43 -6.34 9.37
C PRO A 120 -10.52 -7.42 9.48
N ASN A 121 -11.76 -7.00 9.74
CA ASN A 121 -12.90 -7.91 9.79
C ASN A 121 -13.25 -8.49 8.41
N LEU A 122 -12.97 -7.72 7.35
CA LEU A 122 -13.18 -8.11 5.95
C LEU A 122 -12.08 -7.52 5.07
N LEU A 123 -11.54 -8.35 4.17
CA LEU A 123 -10.63 -7.92 3.11
C LEU A 123 -11.32 -8.06 1.75
N ILE A 124 -11.40 -6.96 1.00
CA ILE A 124 -11.86 -6.94 -0.38
C ILE A 124 -10.65 -6.81 -1.30
N TYR A 125 -10.41 -7.81 -2.14
CA TYR A 125 -9.29 -7.79 -3.09
C TYR A 125 -9.79 -7.41 -4.50
N LEU A 126 -9.21 -6.33 -5.06
CA LEU A 126 -9.48 -5.86 -6.41
C LEU A 126 -8.43 -6.40 -7.37
N ARG A 127 -8.88 -7.20 -8.33
CA ARG A 127 -8.04 -7.75 -9.40
C ARG A 127 -8.34 -7.05 -10.73
N SER A 128 -7.29 -6.71 -11.47
CA SER A 128 -7.39 -6.13 -12.82
C SER A 128 -6.25 -6.61 -13.70
N SER A 129 -6.43 -6.58 -15.01
CA SER A 129 -5.36 -6.89 -15.96
C SER A 129 -4.34 -5.75 -16.00
N VAL A 130 -3.05 -6.08 -16.28
CA VAL A 130 -1.99 -5.06 -16.34
C VAL A 130 -2.30 -3.95 -17.36
N PRO A 131 -2.81 -4.21 -18.57
CA PRO A 131 -3.23 -3.15 -19.49
C PRO A 131 -4.23 -2.16 -18.86
N ASN A 132 -5.24 -2.67 -18.16
CA ASN A 132 -6.23 -1.83 -17.49
C ASN A 132 -5.60 -1.01 -16.35
N LEU A 133 -4.66 -1.61 -15.59
CA LEU A 133 -3.93 -0.89 -14.54
C LEU A 133 -3.13 0.28 -15.12
N VAL A 134 -2.42 0.07 -16.22
CA VAL A 134 -1.65 1.12 -16.92
C VAL A 134 -2.57 2.24 -17.38
N GLU A 135 -3.70 1.92 -18.01
CA GLU A 135 -4.69 2.92 -18.44
C GLU A 135 -5.21 3.75 -17.25
N GLN A 136 -5.56 3.09 -16.15
CA GLN A 136 -6.06 3.79 -14.95
C GLN A 136 -4.98 4.67 -14.30
N ILE A 137 -3.72 4.22 -14.27
CA ILE A 137 -2.60 5.00 -13.77
C ILE A 137 -2.39 6.26 -14.62
N GLN A 138 -2.37 6.12 -15.95
CA GLN A 138 -2.23 7.24 -16.88
C GLN A 138 -3.39 8.24 -16.74
N LYS A 139 -4.62 7.74 -16.64
CA LYS A 139 -5.83 8.56 -16.49
C LYS A 139 -5.83 9.34 -15.17
N ARG A 140 -5.26 8.77 -14.10
CA ARG A 140 -5.12 9.44 -12.80
C ARG A 140 -4.10 10.59 -12.83
N GLY A 141 -3.05 10.49 -13.65
CA GLY A 141 -2.13 11.58 -13.98
C GLY A 141 -1.22 12.04 -12.84
N ARG A 142 -0.80 11.15 -11.94
CA ARG A 142 0.19 11.47 -10.92
C ARG A 142 1.59 11.51 -11.54
N ASP A 143 2.30 12.61 -11.42
CA ASP A 143 3.59 12.85 -12.11
C ASP A 143 4.64 11.77 -11.83
N TYR A 144 4.77 11.31 -10.58
CA TYR A 144 5.72 10.27 -10.21
C TYR A 144 5.36 8.88 -10.77
N GLU A 145 4.10 8.64 -11.12
CA GLU A 145 3.64 7.38 -11.70
C GLU A 145 3.95 7.25 -13.19
N ASN A 146 4.29 8.34 -13.87
CA ASN A 146 4.70 8.30 -15.29
C ASN A 146 5.95 7.45 -15.53
N SER A 147 6.76 7.21 -14.50
CA SER A 147 7.96 6.39 -14.56
C SER A 147 7.79 4.98 -13.98
N ILE A 148 6.56 4.53 -13.71
CA ILE A 148 6.32 3.16 -13.21
C ILE A 148 6.80 2.14 -14.24
N ARG A 149 7.70 1.25 -13.81
CA ARG A 149 8.21 0.16 -14.64
C ARG A 149 7.14 -0.91 -14.83
N LEU A 150 6.94 -1.34 -16.08
CA LEU A 150 5.98 -2.41 -16.41
C LEU A 150 6.32 -3.75 -15.75
N ASP A 151 7.61 -4.08 -15.63
CA ASP A 151 8.05 -5.30 -14.96
C ASP A 151 7.69 -5.27 -13.46
N TYR A 152 7.84 -4.13 -12.81
CA TYR A 152 7.41 -3.92 -11.43
C TYR A 152 5.89 -4.14 -11.27
N LEU A 153 5.09 -3.49 -12.12
CA LEU A 153 3.64 -3.60 -12.09
C LEU A 153 3.15 -5.03 -12.38
N ASN A 154 3.78 -5.73 -13.34
CA ASN A 154 3.49 -7.12 -13.67
C ASN A 154 3.75 -8.06 -12.50
N ARG A 155 4.85 -7.87 -11.78
CA ARG A 155 5.22 -8.72 -10.65
C ARG A 155 4.32 -8.53 -9.43
N LEU A 156 3.73 -7.35 -9.27
CA LEU A 156 2.76 -7.07 -8.21
C LEU A 156 1.36 -7.66 -8.49
N ASN A 157 1.10 -8.09 -9.73
CA ASN A 157 -0.20 -8.57 -10.17
C ASN A 157 -0.33 -10.10 -10.08
#